data_cf2c3549aa1ee60c75c8f26ddff9714d
#
_entry.id   cf2c3549aa1ee60c75c8f26ddff9714d
#
_cell.length_a   1.000
_cell.length_b   1.000
_cell.length_c   1.000
_cell.angle_alpha   90.00
_cell.angle_beta   90.00
_cell.angle_gamma   90.00
#
_symmetry.space_group_name_H-M   'P 1'
#
loop_
_entity.id
_entity.type
_entity.pdbx_description
1 polymer ?
#
loop_
_entity_poly.entity_id
_entity_poly.type
_entity_poly.pdbx_seq_one_letter_code
_entity_poly.pdbx_strand_id
1 'polypeptide(L)'
;TMWIGFGVIALWNIFKEKLNLNTNVAAIGALLLVLTAPLIMGFQNWDDHDRGSHQGSRDYAINFLESCEENAIIFTHGDNDTYPLWYAQEVEGIRTDIRVINVSLLGVDWYVNQLRYKMNDAAHLKLTFTPNMIKGNIRDYVPYVNNPSIDKNKYYNAKDIMKFISKDDPKIKAQTRYPYYVPTRKMSFPVSAEAVKTMNMTDAPDSLIVSDMRVDLRKASLQKNDLMTIDIIANNINDRPIYFAISVAPSAYLGFQKYFQQEGLTYRIVPVENVSGQPTQS
;
A
#
# COMPACT_ATOMS: atom_id res chain seq x y z
N THR A 1 14.17 -4.37 -31.76
CA THR A 1 15.45 -5.13 -31.99
C THR A 1 15.50 -5.83 -33.30
N MET A 2 14.44 -6.53 -33.77
CA MET A 2 14.42 -7.27 -35.05
C MET A 2 14.74 -6.39 -36.27
N TRP A 3 14.23 -5.16 -36.35
CA TRP A 3 14.52 -4.19 -37.42
C TRP A 3 15.99 -3.75 -37.47
N ILE A 4 16.68 -3.68 -36.33
CA ILE A 4 18.12 -3.39 -36.28
C ILE A 4 18.90 -4.51 -36.98
N GLY A 5 18.53 -5.79 -36.74
CA GLY A 5 19.14 -6.94 -37.38
C GLY A 5 18.98 -6.90 -38.92
N PHE A 6 17.79 -6.58 -39.41
CA PHE A 6 17.56 -6.40 -40.83
C PHE A 6 18.38 -5.25 -41.43
N GLY A 7 18.54 -4.15 -40.68
CA GLY A 7 19.40 -3.03 -41.07
C GLY A 7 20.87 -3.44 -41.23
N VAL A 8 21.40 -4.22 -40.30
CA VAL A 8 22.77 -4.76 -40.37
C VAL A 8 22.96 -5.62 -41.64
N ILE A 9 22.01 -6.53 -41.88
CA ILE A 9 22.05 -7.42 -43.09
C ILE A 9 21.98 -6.58 -44.39
N ALA A 10 21.12 -5.57 -44.41
CA ALA A 10 21.00 -4.69 -45.56
C ALA A 10 22.30 -3.92 -45.83
N LEU A 11 22.92 -3.36 -44.82
CA LEU A 11 24.23 -2.68 -44.94
C LEU A 11 25.34 -3.64 -45.36
N TRP A 12 25.38 -4.82 -44.78
CA TRP A 12 26.34 -5.86 -45.20
C TRP A 12 26.20 -6.21 -46.67
N ASN A 13 24.98 -6.42 -47.18
CA ASN A 13 24.72 -6.70 -48.61
C ASN A 13 25.15 -5.52 -49.50
N ILE A 14 24.85 -4.28 -49.12
CA ILE A 14 25.28 -3.08 -49.82
C ILE A 14 26.81 -3.03 -49.90
N PHE A 15 27.52 -3.25 -48.82
CA PHE A 15 28.98 -3.21 -48.77
C PHE A 15 29.60 -4.33 -49.60
N LYS A 16 29.03 -5.52 -49.53
CA LYS A 16 29.50 -6.69 -50.31
C LYS A 16 29.23 -6.55 -51.79
N GLU A 17 28.01 -6.18 -52.20
CA GLU A 17 27.58 -6.24 -53.61
C GLU A 17 27.86 -4.94 -54.35
N LYS A 18 27.63 -3.77 -53.74
CA LYS A 18 27.80 -2.49 -54.42
C LYS A 18 29.23 -1.94 -54.30
N LEU A 19 29.89 -2.19 -53.19
CA LEU A 19 31.28 -1.73 -52.97
C LEU A 19 32.33 -2.82 -53.23
N ASN A 20 31.91 -4.02 -53.66
CA ASN A 20 32.78 -5.17 -53.95
C ASN A 20 33.75 -5.51 -52.81
N LEU A 21 33.32 -5.32 -51.58
CA LEU A 21 34.19 -5.62 -50.43
C LEU A 21 34.20 -7.12 -50.10
N ASN A 22 35.31 -7.58 -49.58
CA ASN A 22 35.40 -8.93 -49.02
C ASN A 22 34.35 -9.11 -47.91
N THR A 23 33.75 -10.32 -47.80
CA THR A 23 32.67 -10.66 -46.91
C THR A 23 32.93 -10.24 -45.47
N ASN A 24 34.15 -10.45 -44.94
CA ASN A 24 34.51 -10.09 -43.57
C ASN A 24 34.67 -8.57 -43.40
N VAL A 25 35.23 -7.89 -44.39
CA VAL A 25 35.38 -6.42 -44.38
C VAL A 25 34.01 -5.75 -44.45
N ALA A 26 33.11 -6.28 -45.31
CA ALA A 26 31.72 -5.80 -45.41
C ALA A 26 30.95 -5.98 -44.07
N ALA A 27 31.13 -7.12 -43.41
CA ALA A 27 30.51 -7.38 -42.09
C ALA A 27 31.04 -6.45 -40.99
N ILE A 28 32.35 -6.27 -40.93
CA ILE A 28 32.96 -5.37 -39.96
C ILE A 28 32.54 -3.91 -40.22
N GLY A 29 32.51 -3.47 -41.45
CA GLY A 29 32.08 -2.14 -41.84
C GLY A 29 30.61 -1.87 -41.48
N ALA A 30 29.71 -2.81 -41.78
CA ALA A 30 28.31 -2.72 -41.40
C ALA A 30 28.14 -2.67 -39.88
N LEU A 31 28.86 -3.50 -39.11
CA LEU A 31 28.81 -3.52 -37.65
C LEU A 31 29.29 -2.20 -37.06
N LEU A 32 30.45 -1.70 -37.54
CA LEU A 32 31.00 -0.42 -37.05
C LEU A 32 30.04 0.75 -37.31
N LEU A 33 29.42 0.78 -38.51
CA LEU A 33 28.44 1.83 -38.84
C LEU A 33 27.21 1.77 -37.93
N VAL A 34 26.69 0.58 -37.65
CA VAL A 34 25.51 0.42 -36.77
C VAL A 34 25.86 0.74 -35.30
N LEU A 35 27.08 0.45 -34.85
CA LEU A 35 27.56 0.79 -33.50
C LEU A 35 27.71 2.31 -33.27
N THR A 36 27.83 3.11 -34.33
CA THR A 36 27.91 4.58 -34.15
C THR A 36 26.68 5.15 -33.45
N ALA A 37 25.48 4.65 -33.80
CA ALA A 37 24.23 5.14 -33.17
C ALA A 37 24.18 4.93 -31.64
N PRO A 38 24.37 3.70 -31.09
CA PRO A 38 24.37 3.51 -29.66
C PRO A 38 25.54 4.21 -28.96
N LEU A 39 26.67 4.34 -29.60
CA LEU A 39 27.80 5.09 -29.03
C LEU A 39 27.48 6.58 -28.91
N ILE A 40 26.96 7.21 -29.99
CA ILE A 40 26.57 8.62 -29.94
C ILE A 40 25.47 8.82 -28.90
N MET A 41 24.44 7.94 -28.89
CA MET A 41 23.37 8.01 -27.90
C MET A 41 23.89 7.84 -26.47
N GLY A 42 24.85 6.94 -26.27
CA GLY A 42 25.48 6.73 -24.96
C GLY A 42 26.21 7.99 -24.47
N PHE A 43 27.01 8.60 -25.33
CA PHE A 43 27.73 9.83 -25.00
C PHE A 43 26.81 11.04 -24.78
N GLN A 44 25.81 11.23 -25.67
CA GLN A 44 24.92 12.40 -25.60
C GLN A 44 23.93 12.33 -24.45
N ASN A 45 23.50 11.13 -24.08
CA ASN A 45 22.48 10.97 -23.04
C ASN A 45 23.04 10.52 -21.69
N TRP A 46 24.37 10.36 -21.57
CA TRP A 46 25.00 9.91 -20.31
C TRP A 46 24.62 10.80 -19.13
N ASP A 47 24.73 12.11 -19.31
CA ASP A 47 24.43 13.09 -18.29
C ASP A 47 22.94 13.08 -17.90
N ASP A 48 22.05 12.98 -18.89
CA ASP A 48 20.61 12.91 -18.64
C ASP A 48 20.16 11.62 -17.92
N HIS A 49 20.95 10.56 -18.00
CA HIS A 49 20.65 9.26 -17.40
C HIS A 49 21.47 8.95 -16.15
N ASP A 50 22.46 9.76 -15.83
CA ASP A 50 23.19 9.63 -14.58
C ASP A 50 22.31 10.05 -13.40
N ARG A 51 21.94 9.06 -12.59
CA ARG A 51 21.11 9.24 -11.38
C ARG A 51 21.96 9.18 -10.09
N GLY A 52 23.28 9.13 -10.19
CA GLY A 52 24.17 8.98 -9.04
C GLY A 52 24.01 10.07 -7.97
N SER A 53 23.66 11.29 -8.37
CA SER A 53 23.43 12.42 -7.46
C SER A 53 21.96 12.60 -7.02
N HIS A 54 21.02 11.81 -7.54
CA HIS A 54 19.60 11.97 -7.30
C HIS A 54 19.17 11.33 -5.97
N GLN A 55 19.18 12.12 -4.90
CA GLN A 55 18.78 11.68 -3.55
C GLN A 55 17.26 11.84 -3.27
N GLY A 56 16.49 12.46 -4.17
CA GLY A 56 15.11 12.86 -3.90
C GLY A 56 14.19 11.73 -3.43
N SER A 57 14.28 10.53 -4.03
CA SER A 57 13.47 9.37 -3.59
C SER A 57 13.88 8.86 -2.21
N ARG A 58 15.17 8.93 -1.89
CA ARG A 58 15.73 8.56 -0.59
C ARG A 58 15.25 9.53 0.49
N ASP A 59 15.42 10.83 0.25
CA ASP A 59 15.02 11.86 1.21
C ASP A 59 13.52 11.87 1.44
N TYR A 60 12.73 11.63 0.39
CA TYR A 60 11.29 11.42 0.46
C TYR A 60 10.95 10.26 1.39
N ALA A 61 11.60 9.09 1.22
CA ALA A 61 11.36 7.93 2.05
C ALA A 61 11.71 8.17 3.52
N ILE A 62 12.86 8.80 3.78
CA ILE A 62 13.28 9.15 5.14
C ILE A 62 12.26 10.08 5.79
N ASN A 63 11.83 11.12 5.10
CA ASN A 63 10.84 12.06 5.63
C ASN A 63 9.51 11.39 5.98
N PHE A 64 9.06 10.39 5.19
CA PHE A 64 7.87 9.61 5.55
C PHE A 64 8.08 8.75 6.79
N LEU A 65 9.20 8.03 6.85
CA LEU A 65 9.49 7.15 7.97
C LEU A 65 9.72 7.94 9.28
N GLU A 66 10.42 9.07 9.19
CA GLU A 66 10.65 9.95 10.35
C GLU A 66 9.39 10.72 10.79
N SER A 67 8.37 10.81 9.92
CA SER A 67 7.05 11.35 10.29
C SER A 67 6.22 10.40 11.16
N CYS A 68 6.68 9.17 11.36
CA CYS A 68 5.95 8.16 12.12
C CYS A 68 6.59 7.91 13.48
N GLU A 69 5.76 7.69 14.50
CA GLU A 69 6.20 7.24 15.81
C GLU A 69 6.87 5.85 15.73
N GLU A 70 7.57 5.50 16.80
CA GLU A 70 8.23 4.20 16.93
C GLU A 70 7.24 3.04 16.80
N ASN A 71 7.67 1.96 16.14
CA ASN A 71 6.88 0.74 15.93
C ASN A 71 5.55 0.95 15.18
N ALA A 72 5.43 2.01 14.39
CA ALA A 72 4.21 2.35 13.66
C ALA A 72 3.85 1.36 12.55
N ILE A 73 2.58 1.43 12.13
CA ILE A 73 2.07 0.87 10.89
C ILE A 73 1.79 2.04 9.95
N ILE A 74 2.36 2.06 8.74
CA ILE A 74 2.06 3.06 7.73
C ILE A 74 1.46 2.41 6.49
N PHE A 75 0.26 2.88 6.09
CA PHE A 75 -0.37 2.52 4.82
C PHE A 75 0.13 3.44 3.72
N THR A 76 0.67 2.85 2.65
CA THR A 76 1.11 3.52 1.42
C THR A 76 0.27 3.04 0.23
N HIS A 77 0.32 3.73 -0.91
CA HIS A 77 -0.46 3.36 -2.08
C HIS A 77 0.38 3.40 -3.36
N GLY A 78 0.55 2.22 -3.97
CA GLY A 78 1.31 2.07 -5.21
C GLY A 78 2.82 2.02 -4.98
N ASP A 79 3.54 1.98 -6.10
CA ASP A 79 4.97 1.69 -6.13
C ASP A 79 5.82 2.91 -5.72
N ASN A 80 5.41 4.09 -6.17
CA ASN A 80 6.16 5.33 -5.96
C ASN A 80 6.29 5.71 -4.47
N ASP A 81 5.27 5.38 -3.67
CA ASP A 81 5.32 5.62 -2.23
C ASP A 81 6.06 4.49 -1.50
N THR A 82 5.78 3.24 -1.91
CA THR A 82 6.17 2.06 -1.14
C THR A 82 7.63 1.68 -1.35
N TYR A 83 8.11 1.65 -2.62
CA TYR A 83 9.44 1.13 -2.92
C TYR A 83 10.58 1.99 -2.37
N PRO A 84 10.49 3.32 -2.37
CA PRO A 84 11.50 4.14 -1.68
C PRO A 84 11.58 3.85 -0.18
N LEU A 85 10.44 3.63 0.51
CA LEU A 85 10.42 3.30 1.93
C LEU A 85 11.06 1.92 2.17
N TRP A 86 10.72 0.92 1.35
CA TRP A 86 11.37 -0.39 1.45
C TRP A 86 12.86 -0.33 1.17
N TYR A 87 13.29 0.47 0.19
CA TYR A 87 14.72 0.70 -0.06
C TYR A 87 15.42 1.28 1.18
N ALA A 88 14.85 2.32 1.79
CA ALA A 88 15.41 2.93 2.99
C ALA A 88 15.51 1.92 4.15
N GLN A 89 14.51 1.04 4.31
CA GLN A 89 14.53 0.01 5.35
C GLN A 89 15.46 -1.15 5.06
N GLU A 90 15.39 -1.75 3.87
CA GLU A 90 16.09 -3.00 3.54
C GLU A 90 17.58 -2.76 3.15
N VAL A 91 17.90 -1.61 2.56
CA VAL A 91 19.26 -1.32 2.07
C VAL A 91 20.02 -0.41 3.04
N GLU A 92 19.36 0.60 3.59
CA GLU A 92 20.01 1.58 4.46
C GLU A 92 19.75 1.33 5.96
N GLY A 93 18.86 0.41 6.31
CA GLY A 93 18.54 0.08 7.71
C GLY A 93 17.82 1.20 8.47
N ILE A 94 17.12 2.11 7.75
CA ILE A 94 16.45 3.26 8.34
C ILE A 94 15.05 2.86 8.78
N ARG A 95 14.71 3.13 10.06
CA ARG A 95 13.39 2.91 10.65
C ARG A 95 12.80 1.53 10.33
N THR A 96 13.59 0.49 10.54
CA THR A 96 13.21 -0.92 10.36
C THR A 96 12.14 -1.39 11.34
N ASP A 97 11.84 -0.59 12.35
CA ASP A 97 10.76 -0.76 13.33
C ASP A 97 9.36 -0.52 12.75
N ILE A 98 9.26 0.26 11.66
CA ILE A 98 7.98 0.64 11.05
C ILE A 98 7.51 -0.45 10.07
N ARG A 99 6.22 -0.81 10.16
CA ARG A 99 5.61 -1.72 9.19
C ARG A 99 5.00 -0.96 8.03
N VAL A 100 5.70 -0.93 6.91
CA VAL A 100 5.19 -0.34 5.66
C VAL A 100 4.23 -1.31 4.98
N ILE A 101 3.02 -0.85 4.69
CA ILE A 101 1.95 -1.65 4.08
C ILE A 101 1.44 -0.99 2.80
N ASN A 102 1.65 -1.64 1.67
CA ASN A 102 1.07 -1.20 0.40
C ASN A 102 -0.39 -1.65 0.30
N VAL A 103 -1.33 -0.69 0.31
CA VAL A 103 -2.78 -0.95 0.24
C VAL A 103 -3.16 -1.71 -1.03
N SER A 104 -2.50 -1.45 -2.16
CA SER A 104 -2.78 -2.17 -3.40
C SER A 104 -2.44 -3.65 -3.30
N LEU A 105 -1.34 -3.99 -2.61
CA LEU A 105 -0.90 -5.37 -2.42
C LEU A 105 -1.73 -6.14 -1.38
N LEU A 106 -2.52 -5.46 -0.53
CA LEU A 106 -3.45 -6.13 0.39
C LEU A 106 -4.55 -6.93 -0.34
N GLY A 107 -4.73 -6.72 -1.65
CA GLY A 107 -5.58 -7.57 -2.50
C GLY A 107 -4.97 -8.95 -2.81
N VAL A 108 -3.70 -9.18 -2.48
CA VAL A 108 -2.96 -10.39 -2.86
C VAL A 108 -2.68 -11.25 -1.62
N ASP A 109 -3.07 -12.51 -1.65
CA ASP A 109 -3.02 -13.41 -0.49
C ASP A 109 -1.61 -13.68 0.04
N TRP A 110 -0.61 -13.84 -0.82
CA TRP A 110 0.77 -14.04 -0.37
C TRP A 110 1.31 -12.83 0.40
N TYR A 111 0.96 -11.60 -0.02
CA TYR A 111 1.39 -10.38 0.65
C TYR A 111 0.76 -10.25 2.04
N VAL A 112 -0.56 -10.47 2.15
CA VAL A 112 -1.25 -10.48 3.45
C VAL A 112 -0.67 -11.54 4.39
N ASN A 113 -0.33 -12.72 3.87
CA ASN A 113 0.26 -13.78 4.67
C ASN A 113 1.65 -13.42 5.19
N GLN A 114 2.43 -12.66 4.43
CA GLN A 114 3.73 -12.15 4.84
C GLN A 114 3.65 -11.20 6.05
N LEU A 115 2.55 -10.45 6.18
CA LEU A 115 2.35 -9.53 7.30
C LEU A 115 2.20 -10.24 8.67
N ARG A 116 1.97 -11.55 8.68
CA ARG A 116 1.86 -12.37 9.91
C ARG A 116 3.19 -12.67 10.57
N TYR A 117 4.27 -12.35 9.91
CA TYR A 117 5.62 -12.62 10.40
C TYR A 117 6.32 -11.30 10.74
N LYS A 118 7.24 -11.36 11.69
CA LYS A 118 8.17 -10.27 11.96
C LYS A 118 8.98 -9.99 10.69
N MET A 119 9.20 -8.72 10.39
CA MET A 119 10.07 -8.27 9.31
C MET A 119 11.02 -7.21 9.88
N ASN A 120 12.30 -7.44 9.80
CA ASN A 120 13.32 -6.64 10.45
C ASN A 120 13.00 -6.46 11.95
N ASP A 121 12.87 -5.24 12.45
CA ASP A 121 12.48 -4.96 13.83
C ASP A 121 10.96 -4.81 14.00
N ALA A 122 10.22 -4.63 12.88
CA ALA A 122 8.77 -4.48 12.91
C ALA A 122 8.07 -5.80 13.29
N ALA A 123 7.26 -5.75 14.34
CA ALA A 123 6.48 -6.89 14.82
C ALA A 123 5.47 -7.39 13.76
N HIS A 124 5.04 -8.64 13.91
CA HIS A 124 3.95 -9.20 13.11
C HIS A 124 2.62 -8.46 13.36
N LEU A 125 1.72 -8.50 12.40
CA LEU A 125 0.39 -7.92 12.53
C LEU A 125 -0.62 -8.93 13.04
N LYS A 126 -1.52 -8.47 13.91
CA LYS A 126 -2.70 -9.23 14.33
C LYS A 126 -3.75 -9.17 13.23
N LEU A 127 -4.17 -10.32 12.72
CA LEU A 127 -5.16 -10.45 11.65
C LEU A 127 -6.24 -11.47 12.06
N THR A 128 -7.51 -11.17 11.75
CA THR A 128 -8.63 -12.07 11.98
C THR A 128 -8.66 -13.22 10.96
N PHE A 129 -8.38 -12.91 9.68
CA PHE A 129 -8.47 -13.89 8.59
C PHE A 129 -7.24 -14.78 8.55
N THR A 130 -7.43 -16.10 8.56
CA THR A 130 -6.34 -17.08 8.34
C THR A 130 -5.96 -17.14 6.85
N PRO A 131 -4.80 -17.75 6.49
CA PRO A 131 -4.39 -17.88 5.09
C PRO A 131 -5.45 -18.54 4.19
N ASN A 132 -6.11 -19.61 4.68
CA ASN A 132 -7.13 -20.30 3.90
C ASN A 132 -8.41 -19.47 3.66
N MET A 133 -8.69 -18.48 4.52
CA MET A 133 -9.88 -17.63 4.40
C MET A 133 -9.75 -16.56 3.32
N ILE A 134 -8.52 -16.26 2.86
CA ILE A 134 -8.21 -15.22 1.86
C ILE A 134 -7.55 -15.76 0.60
N LYS A 135 -7.35 -17.09 0.52
CA LYS A 135 -6.65 -17.75 -0.59
C LYS A 135 -7.39 -17.58 -1.92
N GLY A 136 -6.63 -17.21 -2.96
CA GLY A 136 -7.18 -17.00 -4.30
C GLY A 136 -8.29 -15.94 -4.29
N ASN A 137 -9.42 -16.26 -4.88
CA ASN A 137 -10.56 -15.34 -5.01
C ASN A 137 -11.51 -15.36 -3.79
N ILE A 138 -11.12 -16.00 -2.69
CA ILE A 138 -11.96 -16.02 -1.48
C ILE A 138 -11.93 -14.64 -0.84
N ARG A 139 -13.12 -14.02 -0.70
CA ARG A 139 -13.34 -12.66 -0.17
C ARG A 139 -12.68 -11.54 -0.97
N ASP A 140 -12.44 -11.73 -2.28
CA ASP A 140 -11.98 -10.65 -3.15
C ASP A 140 -13.00 -9.53 -3.29
N TYR A 141 -14.27 -9.91 -3.17
CA TYR A 141 -15.40 -8.99 -3.24
C TYR A 141 -16.43 -9.36 -2.17
N VAL A 142 -16.66 -8.45 -1.23
CA VAL A 142 -17.58 -8.63 -0.10
C VAL A 142 -18.64 -7.53 -0.17
N PRO A 143 -19.84 -7.81 -0.75
CA PRO A 143 -20.89 -6.82 -0.90
C PRO A 143 -21.52 -6.47 0.45
N TYR A 144 -22.07 -5.27 0.56
CA TYR A 144 -22.98 -4.93 1.64
C TYR A 144 -24.34 -5.59 1.38
N VAL A 145 -24.83 -6.34 2.35
CA VAL A 145 -26.17 -6.93 2.32
C VAL A 145 -26.94 -6.47 3.55
N ASN A 146 -28.11 -5.87 3.32
CA ASN A 146 -28.96 -5.44 4.41
C ASN A 146 -29.44 -6.66 5.21
N ASN A 147 -29.03 -6.74 6.47
CA ASN A 147 -29.49 -7.77 7.40
C ASN A 147 -30.59 -7.20 8.29
N PRO A 148 -31.86 -7.71 8.20
CA PRO A 148 -32.97 -7.21 9.01
C PRO A 148 -32.76 -7.33 10.52
N SER A 149 -31.90 -8.26 10.95
CA SER A 149 -31.58 -8.49 12.38
C SER A 149 -30.58 -7.47 12.93
N ILE A 150 -30.05 -6.57 12.09
CA ILE A 150 -29.05 -5.57 12.49
C ILE A 150 -29.70 -4.19 12.46
N ASP A 151 -29.62 -3.47 13.58
CA ASP A 151 -30.04 -2.08 13.65
C ASP A 151 -29.13 -1.19 12.79
N LYS A 152 -29.70 -0.56 11.76
CA LYS A 152 -28.99 0.30 10.82
C LYS A 152 -28.43 1.59 11.45
N ASN A 153 -28.95 1.97 12.62
CA ASN A 153 -28.53 3.19 13.31
C ASN A 153 -27.40 2.95 14.30
N LYS A 154 -27.14 1.70 14.67
CA LYS A 154 -26.13 1.31 15.63
C LYS A 154 -24.77 1.08 14.94
N TYR A 155 -23.70 1.51 15.63
CA TYR A 155 -22.33 1.15 15.26
C TYR A 155 -21.96 -0.19 15.92
N TYR A 156 -21.29 -1.04 15.16
CA TYR A 156 -20.87 -2.37 15.61
C TYR A 156 -19.36 -2.47 15.58
N ASN A 157 -18.79 -3.14 16.58
CA ASN A 157 -17.36 -3.31 16.69
C ASN A 157 -16.78 -3.95 15.41
N ALA A 158 -15.81 -3.27 14.81
CA ALA A 158 -15.16 -3.73 13.56
C ALA A 158 -14.56 -5.13 13.70
N LYS A 159 -13.96 -5.48 14.85
CA LYS A 159 -13.45 -6.84 15.11
C LYS A 159 -14.55 -7.89 15.02
N ASP A 160 -15.74 -7.60 15.52
CA ASP A 160 -16.85 -8.56 15.48
C ASP A 160 -17.41 -8.69 14.07
N ILE A 161 -17.44 -7.59 13.30
CA ILE A 161 -17.79 -7.63 11.87
C ILE A 161 -16.75 -8.45 11.09
N MET A 162 -15.46 -8.27 11.34
CA MET A 162 -14.40 -9.08 10.68
C MET A 162 -14.54 -10.56 11.06
N LYS A 163 -14.80 -10.88 12.34
CA LYS A 163 -15.10 -12.24 12.79
C LYS A 163 -16.35 -12.81 12.13
N PHE A 164 -17.40 -12.01 11.93
CA PHE A 164 -18.60 -12.44 11.21
C PHE A 164 -18.25 -12.80 9.74
N ILE A 165 -17.54 -11.92 9.04
CA ILE A 165 -17.15 -12.15 7.64
C ILE A 165 -16.17 -13.35 7.53
N SER A 166 -15.36 -13.62 8.55
CA SER A 166 -14.40 -14.73 8.56
C SER A 166 -15.06 -16.10 8.70
N LYS A 167 -16.25 -16.18 9.30
CA LYS A 167 -16.94 -17.45 9.50
C LYS A 167 -17.30 -18.13 8.18
N ASP A 168 -17.12 -19.45 8.13
CA ASP A 168 -17.47 -20.28 6.99
C ASP A 168 -18.71 -21.15 7.29
N ASP A 169 -19.70 -20.55 7.95
CA ASP A 169 -20.95 -21.22 8.32
C ASP A 169 -22.00 -21.05 7.20
N PRO A 170 -22.52 -22.15 6.60
CA PRO A 170 -23.55 -22.06 5.57
C PRO A 170 -24.79 -21.28 5.98
N LYS A 171 -25.13 -21.25 7.28
CA LYS A 171 -26.32 -20.57 7.81
C LYS A 171 -26.24 -19.04 7.71
N ILE A 172 -25.04 -18.49 7.67
CA ILE A 172 -24.82 -17.04 7.61
C ILE A 172 -24.33 -16.58 6.23
N LYS A 173 -24.06 -17.52 5.31
CA LYS A 173 -23.69 -17.19 3.94
C LYS A 173 -24.87 -16.63 3.16
N ALA A 174 -24.64 -15.58 2.39
CA ALA A 174 -25.65 -15.10 1.43
C ALA A 174 -25.81 -16.14 0.30
N GLN A 175 -27.08 -16.38 -0.11
CA GLN A 175 -27.40 -17.26 -1.23
C GLN A 175 -27.21 -16.53 -2.58
N THR A 176 -26.01 -16.00 -2.79
CA THR A 176 -25.63 -15.23 -3.98
C THR A 176 -24.29 -15.72 -4.49
N ARG A 177 -23.85 -15.17 -5.64
CA ARG A 177 -22.50 -15.42 -6.18
C ARG A 177 -21.39 -15.12 -5.17
N TYR A 178 -21.63 -14.16 -4.25
CA TYR A 178 -20.70 -13.76 -3.21
C TYR A 178 -21.26 -14.18 -1.84
N PRO A 179 -20.80 -15.32 -1.31
CA PRO A 179 -21.37 -15.88 -0.08
C PRO A 179 -21.04 -15.08 1.18
N TYR A 180 -19.91 -14.35 1.18
CA TYR A 180 -19.51 -13.49 2.29
C TYR A 180 -20.00 -12.07 2.04
N TYR A 181 -20.47 -11.39 3.09
CA TYR A 181 -21.02 -10.05 2.97
C TYR A 181 -20.76 -9.20 4.21
N VAL A 182 -20.79 -7.89 4.03
CA VAL A 182 -20.72 -6.90 5.11
C VAL A 182 -22.15 -6.66 5.61
N PRO A 183 -22.45 -6.96 6.89
CA PRO A 183 -23.82 -6.87 7.39
C PRO A 183 -24.25 -5.43 7.74
N THR A 184 -23.31 -4.54 7.97
CA THR A 184 -23.53 -3.12 8.27
C THR A 184 -22.40 -2.25 7.76
N ARG A 185 -22.70 -1.01 7.39
CA ARG A 185 -21.68 0.00 7.01
C ARG A 185 -21.18 0.80 8.20
N LYS A 186 -21.85 0.73 9.35
CA LYS A 186 -21.51 1.47 10.56
C LYS A 186 -20.59 0.62 11.43
N MET A 187 -19.32 1.00 11.47
CA MET A 187 -18.30 0.30 12.24
C MET A 187 -17.77 1.18 13.35
N SER A 188 -17.46 0.58 14.48
CA SER A 188 -16.79 1.23 15.59
C SER A 188 -15.44 0.56 15.89
N PHE A 189 -14.49 1.40 16.27
CA PHE A 189 -13.12 1.02 16.61
C PHE A 189 -12.83 1.51 18.03
N PRO A 190 -13.05 0.68 19.03
CA PRO A 190 -12.79 1.05 20.41
C PRO A 190 -11.30 1.29 20.65
N VAL A 191 -10.98 2.42 21.30
CA VAL A 191 -9.63 2.78 21.71
C VAL A 191 -9.60 2.85 23.23
N SER A 192 -8.67 2.10 23.84
CA SER A 192 -8.53 2.08 25.29
C SER A 192 -7.80 3.33 25.80
N ALA A 193 -8.17 3.83 26.97
CA ALA A 193 -7.48 4.95 27.62
C ALA A 193 -5.99 4.63 27.89
N GLU A 194 -5.67 3.34 28.11
CA GLU A 194 -4.29 2.89 28.27
C GLU A 194 -3.50 3.05 26.96
N ALA A 195 -4.07 2.65 25.82
CA ALA A 195 -3.45 2.80 24.51
C ALA A 195 -3.20 4.28 24.18
N VAL A 196 -4.17 5.15 24.45
CA VAL A 196 -4.01 6.61 24.25
C VAL A 196 -2.80 7.15 24.99
N LYS A 197 -2.65 6.77 26.25
CA LYS A 197 -1.54 7.23 27.11
C LYS A 197 -0.20 6.61 26.71
N THR A 198 -0.17 5.28 26.53
CA THR A 198 1.08 4.54 26.26
C THR A 198 1.69 4.92 24.92
N MET A 199 0.86 5.14 23.91
CA MET A 199 1.31 5.51 22.55
C MET A 199 1.33 7.04 22.33
N ASN A 200 1.01 7.83 23.35
CA ASN A 200 0.90 9.29 23.22
C ASN A 200 0.14 9.68 21.96
N MET A 201 -1.11 9.16 21.82
CA MET A 201 -1.83 9.25 20.54
C MET A 201 -2.22 10.68 20.15
N THR A 202 -2.38 11.57 21.13
CA THR A 202 -2.80 12.95 20.91
C THR A 202 -2.52 13.79 22.15
N ASP A 203 -2.23 15.09 21.95
CA ASP A 203 -2.12 16.10 23.00
C ASP A 203 -3.46 16.82 23.29
N ALA A 204 -4.54 16.36 22.66
CA ALA A 204 -5.86 16.95 22.86
C ALA A 204 -6.34 16.76 24.30
N PRO A 205 -7.11 17.71 24.86
CA PRO A 205 -7.74 17.55 26.17
C PRO A 205 -8.58 16.27 26.25
N ASP A 206 -8.58 15.60 27.39
CA ASP A 206 -9.33 14.35 27.63
C ASP A 206 -10.82 14.45 27.23
N SER A 207 -11.42 15.64 27.35
CA SER A 207 -12.82 15.89 26.98
C SER A 207 -13.11 15.75 25.48
N LEU A 208 -12.09 15.81 24.64
CA LEU A 208 -12.20 15.65 23.16
C LEU A 208 -11.85 14.23 22.70
N ILE A 209 -11.29 13.41 23.59
CA ILE A 209 -10.89 12.04 23.28
C ILE A 209 -12.12 11.15 23.31
N VAL A 210 -12.40 10.50 22.17
CA VAL A 210 -13.48 9.52 22.07
C VAL A 210 -12.95 8.11 22.35
N SER A 211 -13.66 7.37 23.20
CA SER A 211 -13.33 5.96 23.48
C SER A 211 -13.71 5.00 22.36
N ASP A 212 -14.46 5.45 21.37
CA ASP A 212 -14.99 4.64 20.28
C ASP A 212 -15.05 5.46 18.97
N MET A 213 -14.10 5.26 18.09
CA MET A 213 -14.07 5.91 16.79
C MET A 213 -15.12 5.28 15.87
N ARG A 214 -16.06 6.10 15.35
CA ARG A 214 -17.21 5.65 14.56
C ARG A 214 -17.00 6.00 13.10
N VAL A 215 -17.07 4.98 12.25
CA VAL A 215 -16.82 5.11 10.81
C VAL A 215 -18.03 4.62 10.01
N ASP A 216 -18.44 5.41 9.04
CA ASP A 216 -19.46 5.04 8.06
C ASP A 216 -18.81 4.67 6.73
N LEU A 217 -18.85 3.41 6.37
CA LEU A 217 -18.35 2.95 5.08
C LEU A 217 -19.26 3.42 3.95
N ARG A 218 -18.77 4.30 3.09
CA ARG A 218 -19.53 4.84 1.95
C ARG A 218 -19.47 3.96 0.70
N LYS A 219 -18.84 2.78 0.79
CA LYS A 219 -18.71 1.82 -0.31
C LYS A 219 -19.90 0.87 -0.35
N ALA A 220 -20.31 0.47 -1.56
CA ALA A 220 -21.36 -0.56 -1.75
C ALA A 220 -20.82 -1.98 -1.47
N SER A 221 -19.52 -2.17 -1.55
CA SER A 221 -18.82 -3.41 -1.29
C SER A 221 -17.40 -3.12 -0.79
N LEU A 222 -16.80 -4.08 -0.12
CA LEU A 222 -15.38 -4.07 0.20
C LEU A 222 -14.66 -5.01 -0.76
N GLN A 223 -13.58 -4.55 -1.33
CA GLN A 223 -12.59 -5.41 -1.98
C GLN A 223 -11.66 -6.01 -0.90
N LYS A 224 -10.89 -7.02 -1.25
CA LYS A 224 -9.99 -7.68 -0.28
C LYS A 224 -9.02 -6.68 0.39
N ASN A 225 -8.48 -5.72 -0.36
CA ASN A 225 -7.61 -4.70 0.20
C ASN A 225 -8.34 -3.81 1.23
N ASP A 226 -9.59 -3.39 0.96
CA ASP A 226 -10.41 -2.64 1.93
C ASP A 226 -10.65 -3.48 3.20
N LEU A 227 -11.04 -4.74 3.00
CA LEU A 227 -11.31 -5.68 4.08
C LEU A 227 -10.08 -5.87 4.98
N MET A 228 -8.91 -6.07 4.37
CA MET A 228 -7.66 -6.26 5.11
C MET A 228 -7.20 -4.98 5.79
N THR A 229 -7.39 -3.81 5.18
CA THR A 229 -7.11 -2.52 5.83
C THR A 229 -7.94 -2.36 7.11
N ILE A 230 -9.25 -2.63 7.04
CA ILE A 230 -10.15 -2.57 8.21
C ILE A 230 -9.71 -3.59 9.27
N ASP A 231 -9.38 -4.81 8.87
CA ASP A 231 -8.95 -5.88 9.78
C ASP A 231 -7.65 -5.51 10.51
N ILE A 232 -6.68 -4.96 9.78
CA ILE A 232 -5.40 -4.50 10.36
C ILE A 232 -5.67 -3.37 11.37
N ILE A 233 -6.42 -2.34 11.01
CA ILE A 233 -6.73 -1.23 11.92
C ILE A 233 -7.46 -1.75 13.16
N ALA A 234 -8.53 -2.53 12.98
CA ALA A 234 -9.33 -3.04 14.07
C ALA A 234 -8.51 -3.87 15.08
N ASN A 235 -7.55 -4.66 14.61
CA ASN A 235 -6.80 -5.55 15.48
C ASN A 235 -5.54 -4.92 16.10
N ASN A 236 -5.01 -3.81 15.55
CA ASN A 236 -3.73 -3.25 15.96
C ASN A 236 -3.81 -1.82 16.53
N ILE A 237 -4.95 -1.12 16.45
CA ILE A 237 -5.09 0.28 16.87
C ILE A 237 -4.77 0.53 18.35
N ASN A 238 -4.92 -0.47 19.21
CA ASN A 238 -4.59 -0.38 20.63
C ASN A 238 -3.16 -0.85 20.97
N ASP A 239 -2.40 -1.28 19.98
CA ASP A 239 -1.07 -1.84 20.19
C ASP A 239 0.04 -1.04 19.50
N ARG A 240 -0.30 -0.35 18.40
CA ARG A 240 0.68 0.34 17.55
C ARG A 240 0.08 1.62 16.95
N PRO A 241 0.86 2.69 16.80
CA PRO A 241 0.44 3.87 16.04
C PRO A 241 0.13 3.51 14.59
N ILE A 242 -0.95 4.05 14.04
CA ILE A 242 -1.38 3.75 12.66
C ILE A 242 -1.45 5.03 11.85
N TYR A 243 -0.81 5.00 10.69
CA TYR A 243 -0.67 6.13 9.78
C TYR A 243 -1.13 5.78 8.37
N PHE A 244 -1.55 6.81 7.63
CA PHE A 244 -1.67 6.80 6.18
C PHE A 244 -0.70 7.82 5.59
N ALA A 245 0.01 7.46 4.53
CA ALA A 245 0.78 8.42 3.76
C ALA A 245 -0.16 9.47 3.13
N ILE A 246 0.24 10.74 3.06
CA ILE A 246 -0.58 11.81 2.45
C ILE A 246 -0.91 11.57 0.98
N SER A 247 -0.13 10.75 0.31
CA SER A 247 -0.28 10.33 -1.09
C SER A 247 -1.34 9.24 -1.31
N VAL A 248 -1.85 8.62 -0.23
CA VAL A 248 -2.91 7.61 -0.32
C VAL A 248 -4.22 8.27 -0.79
N ALA A 249 -4.85 7.66 -1.80
CA ALA A 249 -6.11 8.18 -2.34
C ALA A 249 -7.22 8.21 -1.27
N PRO A 250 -8.04 9.27 -1.20
CA PRO A 250 -9.10 9.42 -0.20
C PRO A 250 -10.09 8.25 -0.16
N SER A 251 -10.29 7.54 -1.28
CA SER A 251 -11.14 6.36 -1.35
C SER A 251 -10.64 5.17 -0.51
N ALA A 252 -9.32 5.13 -0.22
CA ALA A 252 -8.70 4.11 0.62
C ALA A 252 -8.69 4.44 2.12
N TYR A 253 -9.08 5.65 2.51
CA TYR A 253 -9.17 6.05 3.92
C TYR A 253 -10.36 5.43 4.66
N LEU A 254 -11.32 4.84 3.94
CA LEU A 254 -12.43 4.07 4.50
C LEU A 254 -13.26 4.82 5.57
N GLY A 255 -13.29 6.16 5.51
CA GLY A 255 -14.05 6.99 6.45
C GLY A 255 -13.28 7.45 7.69
N PHE A 256 -11.99 7.14 7.80
CA PHE A 256 -11.16 7.58 8.92
C PHE A 256 -10.71 9.05 8.84
N GLN A 257 -10.99 9.79 7.75
CA GLN A 257 -10.51 11.17 7.55
C GLN A 257 -10.81 12.10 8.71
N LYS A 258 -11.94 11.92 9.38
CA LYS A 258 -12.34 12.73 10.54
C LYS A 258 -11.54 12.44 11.82
N TYR A 259 -10.71 11.40 11.80
CA TYR A 259 -9.82 11.01 12.89
C TYR A 259 -8.34 11.19 12.50
N PHE A 260 -8.06 11.93 11.45
CA PHE A 260 -6.70 12.18 10.98
C PHE A 260 -6.08 13.40 11.65
N GLN A 261 -4.91 13.21 12.22
CA GLN A 261 -3.97 14.25 12.63
C GLN A 261 -2.78 14.20 11.68
N GLN A 262 -2.44 15.32 11.07
CA GLN A 262 -1.29 15.39 10.17
C GLN A 262 0.00 15.51 10.99
N GLU A 263 0.92 14.58 10.77
CA GLU A 263 2.27 14.57 11.31
C GLU A 263 3.25 14.45 10.16
N GLY A 264 3.96 15.52 9.84
CA GLY A 264 4.85 15.60 8.68
C GLY A 264 4.15 15.23 7.37
N LEU A 265 4.61 14.16 6.71
CA LEU A 265 4.06 13.64 5.46
C LEU A 265 3.04 12.51 5.66
N THR A 266 2.48 12.37 6.86
CA THR A 266 1.55 11.30 7.20
C THR A 266 0.31 11.80 7.91
N TYR A 267 -0.75 11.00 7.88
CA TYR A 267 -1.96 11.17 8.68
C TYR A 267 -2.01 10.08 9.74
N ARG A 268 -1.83 10.44 11.00
CA ARG A 268 -2.03 9.55 12.15
C ARG A 268 -3.50 9.37 12.44
N ILE A 269 -3.94 8.14 12.70
CA ILE A 269 -5.27 7.88 13.26
C ILE A 269 -5.23 8.17 14.76
N VAL A 270 -6.00 9.16 15.20
CA VAL A 270 -6.11 9.55 16.60
C VAL A 270 -7.57 9.54 17.06
N PRO A 271 -7.88 9.24 18.34
CA PRO A 271 -9.25 9.18 18.82
C PRO A 271 -9.84 10.56 19.12
N VAL A 272 -9.63 11.53 18.22
CA VAL A 272 -10.18 12.89 18.27
C VAL A 272 -10.88 13.17 16.96
N GLU A 273 -12.17 13.53 17.05
CA GLU A 273 -12.97 13.79 15.83
C GLU A 273 -12.80 15.23 15.36
N ASN A 274 -12.33 15.41 14.13
CA ASN A 274 -12.18 16.72 13.51
C ASN A 274 -13.54 17.28 13.08
N VAL A 275 -13.89 18.44 13.58
CA VAL A 275 -15.16 19.12 13.31
C VAL A 275 -15.28 19.54 11.83
N SER A 276 -14.15 19.88 11.19
CA SER A 276 -14.09 20.31 9.80
C SER A 276 -14.02 19.17 8.77
N GLY A 277 -13.80 17.92 9.21
CA GLY A 277 -13.49 16.80 8.33
C GLY A 277 -12.16 16.90 7.58
N GLN A 278 -11.35 17.91 7.92
CA GLN A 278 -9.97 18.10 7.46
C GLN A 278 -9.02 17.62 8.55
N PRO A 279 -7.85 17.06 8.20
CA PRO A 279 -6.84 16.69 9.18
C PRO A 279 -6.45 17.89 10.05
N THR A 280 -6.36 17.70 11.36
CA THR A 280 -5.75 18.70 12.25
C THR A 280 -4.24 18.65 12.07
N GLN A 281 -3.58 19.81 12.12
CA GLN A 281 -2.10 19.86 12.22
C GLN A 281 -1.70 19.68 13.67
N SER A 282 -0.66 18.89 13.91
CA SER A 282 0.01 18.74 15.20
C SER A 282 0.76 20.00 15.57
#